data_e0137d46cee71e4661752a4e97a1aed0
#
_entry.id   e0137d46cee71e4661752a4e97a1aed0
#
_cell.length_a   1.000
_cell.length_b   1.000
_cell.length_c   1.000
_cell.angle_alpha   90.00
_cell.angle_beta   90.00
_cell.angle_gamma   90.00
#
_symmetry.space_group_name_H-M   'P 1'
#
loop_
_entity.id
_entity.type
_entity.pdbx_description
1 polymer ?
#
loop_
_entity_poly.entity_id
_entity_poly.type
_entity_poly.pdbx_seq_one_letter_code
_entity_poly.pdbx_strand_id
1 'polypeptide(L)'
;MWYLWCGKHSPLFGREKMCSFERFFIDDSETHTETRNHYYTLYHDEDACVKILKEFGLSENHGHIINGHVPVIRKKGESPIKANGKLIVIDGGFCRAYQDKTGTAGYTLVYNSYGMRIVTHEPFAGIDNAIKSNKDILSTTKVFDTSENRIRVAQTDDGQTIRNRIEGLSMLLCASVSYTHLTLPRSHK
;
A
#
# COMPACT_ATOMS: atom_id res chain seq x y z
N MET A 1 -22.30 7.41 -3.05
CA MET A 1 -21.19 8.13 -3.75
C MET A 1 -20.94 9.49 -3.14
N TRP A 2 -21.93 10.42 -3.14
CA TRP A 2 -21.78 11.80 -2.62
C TRP A 2 -21.19 11.86 -1.20
N TYR A 3 -21.70 11.05 -0.26
CA TYR A 3 -21.19 11.02 1.09
C TYR A 3 -19.70 10.66 1.17
N LEU A 4 -19.23 9.72 0.35
CA LEU A 4 -17.82 9.33 0.34
C LEU A 4 -16.88 10.45 -0.11
N TRP A 5 -17.37 11.34 -0.99
CA TRP A 5 -16.56 12.42 -1.54
C TRP A 5 -16.52 13.69 -0.67
N CYS A 6 -17.61 14.01 0.04
CA CYS A 6 -17.70 15.25 0.78
C CYS A 6 -18.48 15.16 2.09
N GLY A 7 -18.81 13.95 2.55
CA GLY A 7 -19.44 13.75 3.85
C GLY A 7 -18.48 14.07 4.99
N LYS A 8 -18.94 14.82 5.99
CA LYS A 8 -18.19 15.25 7.18
C LYS A 8 -17.43 14.11 7.89
N HIS A 9 -18.01 12.91 7.92
CA HIS A 9 -17.42 11.73 8.58
C HIS A 9 -16.84 10.73 7.59
N SER A 10 -16.74 11.09 6.31
CA SER A 10 -16.13 10.21 5.31
C SER A 10 -14.61 10.13 5.50
N PRO A 11 -14.04 8.94 5.62
CA PRO A 11 -12.60 8.78 5.69
C PRO A 11 -11.88 9.23 4.41
N LEU A 12 -12.54 9.19 3.25
CA LEU A 12 -11.97 9.65 1.99
C LEU A 12 -11.91 11.17 1.90
N PHE A 13 -12.90 11.87 2.43
CA PHE A 13 -12.89 13.33 2.46
C PHE A 13 -11.90 13.86 3.47
N GLY A 14 -11.82 13.26 4.65
CA GLY A 14 -10.82 13.56 5.68
C GLY A 14 -10.93 14.94 6.33
N ARG A 15 -12.05 15.67 6.14
CA ARG A 15 -12.27 17.02 6.63
C ARG A 15 -13.74 17.21 7.02
N GLU A 16 -14.02 18.22 7.83
CA GLU A 16 -15.40 18.56 8.20
C GLU A 16 -16.17 19.30 7.11
N LYS A 17 -15.48 20.13 6.36
CA LYS A 17 -16.04 20.94 5.26
C LYS A 17 -14.98 21.21 4.19
N MET A 18 -15.45 21.68 3.04
CA MET A 18 -14.62 22.22 1.96
C MET A 18 -14.91 23.72 1.83
N CYS A 19 -13.88 24.55 1.97
CA CYS A 19 -13.97 26.00 2.00
C CYS A 19 -13.63 26.62 0.63
N SER A 20 -14.04 26.01 -0.48
CA SER A 20 -13.71 26.51 -1.80
C SER A 20 -14.42 27.84 -2.12
N PHE A 21 -15.70 27.94 -1.78
CA PHE A 21 -16.49 29.16 -2.02
C PHE A 21 -16.12 30.28 -1.04
N GLU A 22 -15.90 29.94 0.21
CA GLU A 22 -15.46 30.89 1.23
C GLU A 22 -14.19 31.59 0.81
N ARG A 23 -13.21 30.86 0.27
CA ARG A 23 -11.93 31.40 -0.20
C ARG A 23 -12.06 32.35 -1.40
N PHE A 24 -13.13 32.21 -2.20
CA PHE A 24 -13.37 33.06 -3.36
C PHE A 24 -14.25 34.28 -3.07
N PHE A 25 -15.17 34.16 -2.10
CA PHE A 25 -16.24 35.16 -1.94
C PHE A 25 -16.23 35.85 -0.57
N ILE A 26 -15.42 35.38 0.41
CA ILE A 26 -15.38 35.90 1.77
C ILE A 26 -13.93 36.23 2.13
N ASP A 27 -13.69 37.50 2.48
CA ASP A 27 -12.36 37.99 2.85
C ASP A 27 -11.91 37.51 4.26
N ASP A 28 -12.86 37.07 5.11
CA ASP A 28 -12.57 36.58 6.44
C ASP A 28 -11.84 35.21 6.40
N SER A 29 -10.56 35.23 6.74
CA SER A 29 -9.67 34.06 6.75
C SER A 29 -10.08 32.97 7.77
N GLU A 30 -10.84 33.29 8.81
CA GLU A 30 -11.33 32.29 9.77
C GLU A 30 -12.30 31.32 9.09
N THR A 31 -13.09 31.80 8.14
CA THR A 31 -14.02 30.98 7.38
C THR A 31 -13.33 29.96 6.46
N HIS A 32 -12.04 30.19 6.12
CA HIS A 32 -11.22 29.35 5.27
C HIS A 32 -10.63 28.11 5.98
N THR A 33 -10.85 28.00 7.30
CA THR A 33 -10.30 26.91 8.09
C THR A 33 -11.06 25.61 7.81
N GLU A 34 -10.31 24.59 7.40
CA GLU A 34 -10.79 23.22 7.16
C GLU A 34 -10.25 22.31 8.26
N THR A 35 -11.11 21.95 9.22
CA THR A 35 -10.73 21.02 10.29
C THR A 35 -10.51 19.63 9.71
N ARG A 36 -9.34 19.07 9.95
CA ARG A 36 -8.99 17.72 9.52
C ARG A 36 -9.54 16.67 10.48
N ASN A 37 -9.89 15.49 9.96
CA ASN A 37 -10.37 14.38 10.78
C ASN A 37 -9.21 13.63 11.47
N HIS A 38 -9.56 12.67 12.31
CA HIS A 38 -8.60 11.89 13.09
C HIS A 38 -7.63 11.05 12.24
N TYR A 39 -7.92 10.80 10.97
CA TYR A 39 -7.00 10.13 10.06
C TYR A 39 -5.61 10.78 10.07
N TYR A 40 -5.55 12.10 10.01
CA TYR A 40 -4.30 12.87 9.95
C TYR A 40 -3.47 12.84 11.24
N THR A 41 -4.03 12.35 12.33
CA THR A 41 -3.32 12.13 13.59
C THR A 41 -3.02 10.66 13.83
N LEU A 42 -4.02 9.79 13.61
CA LEU A 42 -3.92 8.35 13.88
C LEU A 42 -2.96 7.61 12.94
N TYR A 43 -2.72 8.13 11.75
CA TYR A 43 -1.77 7.48 10.83
C TYR A 43 -0.29 7.60 11.27
N HIS A 44 -0.01 8.38 12.31
CA HIS A 44 1.29 8.42 12.98
C HIS A 44 1.35 7.51 14.20
N ASP A 45 0.21 7.07 14.70
CA ASP A 45 0.08 6.29 15.92
C ASP A 45 0.22 4.80 15.61
N GLU A 46 1.27 4.17 16.18
CA GLU A 46 1.55 2.75 16.00
C GLU A 46 0.43 1.87 16.57
N ASP A 47 -0.09 2.21 17.75
CA ASP A 47 -1.14 1.44 18.42
C ASP A 47 -2.45 1.44 17.60
N ALA A 48 -2.78 2.58 17.00
CA ALA A 48 -3.93 2.69 16.11
C ALA A 48 -3.75 1.81 14.86
N CYS A 49 -2.56 1.84 14.25
CA CYS A 49 -2.25 1.01 13.08
C CYS A 49 -2.29 -0.49 13.43
N VAL A 50 -1.74 -0.88 14.58
CA VAL A 50 -1.76 -2.27 15.06
C VAL A 50 -3.20 -2.76 15.30
N LYS A 51 -4.07 -1.92 15.89
CA LYS A 51 -5.49 -2.26 16.07
C LYS A 51 -6.19 -2.52 14.74
N ILE A 52 -5.92 -1.67 13.73
CA ILE A 52 -6.46 -1.86 12.38
C ILE A 52 -5.95 -3.19 11.78
N LEU A 53 -4.65 -3.47 11.85
CA LEU A 53 -4.10 -4.72 11.33
C LEU A 53 -4.74 -5.96 11.99
N LYS A 54 -4.95 -5.93 13.31
CA LYS A 54 -5.62 -7.02 14.05
C LYS A 54 -7.07 -7.20 13.62
N GLU A 55 -7.80 -6.12 13.35
CA GLU A 55 -9.19 -6.18 12.86
C GLU A 55 -9.28 -6.88 11.50
N PHE A 56 -8.26 -6.73 10.66
CA PHE A 56 -8.13 -7.46 9.38
C PHE A 56 -7.50 -8.85 9.53
N GLY A 57 -7.24 -9.34 10.74
CA GLY A 57 -6.63 -10.65 10.99
C GLY A 57 -5.16 -10.74 10.60
N LEU A 58 -4.48 -9.60 10.46
CA LEU A 58 -3.08 -9.55 10.07
C LEU A 58 -2.15 -9.54 11.28
N SER A 59 -0.96 -10.11 11.10
CA SER A 59 0.10 -10.10 12.12
C SER A 59 0.61 -8.68 12.38
N GLU A 60 0.72 -8.31 13.63
CA GLU A 60 1.32 -7.03 14.03
C GLU A 60 2.81 -6.94 13.67
N ASN A 61 3.51 -8.07 13.54
CA ASN A 61 4.94 -8.06 13.23
C ASN A 61 5.22 -7.87 11.73
N HIS A 62 4.39 -8.46 10.86
CA HIS A 62 4.61 -8.49 9.42
C HIS A 62 3.52 -7.78 8.62
N GLY A 63 2.46 -7.30 9.29
CA GLY A 63 1.39 -6.54 8.64
C GLY A 63 1.80 -5.10 8.40
N HIS A 64 1.41 -4.57 7.23
CA HIS A 64 1.62 -3.17 6.87
C HIS A 64 0.35 -2.58 6.26
N ILE A 65 0.08 -1.32 6.57
CA ILE A 65 -0.96 -0.52 5.95
C ILE A 65 -0.30 0.30 4.84
N ILE A 66 -0.75 0.14 3.60
CA ILE A 66 -0.27 0.93 2.47
C ILE A 66 -1.34 1.93 2.10
N ASN A 67 -0.95 3.19 2.02
CA ASN A 67 -1.86 4.30 1.88
C ASN A 67 -1.42 5.26 0.78
N GLY A 68 -2.39 5.92 0.14
CA GLY A 68 -2.19 6.97 -0.86
C GLY A 68 -3.05 8.19 -0.57
N HIS A 69 -3.34 9.00 -1.59
CA HIS A 69 -4.24 10.16 -1.58
C HIS A 69 -3.72 11.42 -0.84
N VAL A 70 -2.94 11.29 0.21
CA VAL A 70 -2.36 12.44 0.92
C VAL A 70 -0.86 12.47 0.67
N PRO A 71 -0.37 13.41 -0.15
CA PRO A 71 1.05 13.45 -0.51
C PRO A 71 1.95 13.70 0.69
N VAL A 72 3.06 12.97 0.73
CA VAL A 72 4.12 13.20 1.70
C VAL A 72 4.87 14.48 1.34
N ILE A 73 4.97 15.42 2.27
CA ILE A 73 5.67 16.69 2.06
C ILE A 73 7.12 16.55 2.51
N ARG A 74 7.96 15.98 1.65
CA ARG A 74 9.39 15.76 1.92
C ARG A 74 10.14 17.05 2.24
N LYS A 75 9.79 18.17 1.60
CA LYS A 75 10.36 19.50 1.90
C LYS A 75 10.18 19.93 3.35
N LYS A 76 9.16 19.38 4.05
CA LYS A 76 8.92 19.62 5.48
C LYS A 76 9.54 18.54 6.37
N GLY A 77 10.32 17.63 5.82
CA GLY A 77 10.95 16.55 6.57
C GLY A 77 10.05 15.35 6.82
N GLU A 78 8.86 15.27 6.17
CA GLU A 78 8.00 14.11 6.31
C GLU A 78 8.63 12.86 5.71
N SER A 79 8.47 11.74 6.42
CA SER A 79 8.82 10.40 5.93
C SER A 79 7.59 9.70 5.35
N PRO A 80 7.73 8.95 4.25
CA PRO A 80 6.68 8.08 3.76
C PRO A 80 6.41 6.88 4.69
N ILE A 81 7.37 6.54 5.55
CA ILE A 81 7.24 5.47 6.54
C ILE A 81 6.79 6.10 7.85
N LYS A 82 5.62 5.68 8.33
CA LYS A 82 4.93 6.21 9.52
C LYS A 82 4.62 5.09 10.50
N ALA A 83 4.20 5.45 11.72
CA ALA A 83 3.80 4.49 12.75
C ALA A 83 4.82 3.36 12.91
N ASN A 84 6.11 3.71 13.04
CA ASN A 84 7.21 2.76 13.19
C ASN A 84 7.24 1.64 12.11
N GLY A 85 6.89 1.99 10.86
CA GLY A 85 6.85 1.04 9.74
C GLY A 85 5.52 0.30 9.58
N LYS A 86 4.53 0.51 10.43
CA LYS A 86 3.19 -0.10 10.29
C LYS A 86 2.36 0.53 9.19
N LEU A 87 2.62 1.81 8.85
CA LEU A 87 1.92 2.51 7.78
C LEU A 87 2.92 3.14 6.81
N ILE A 88 2.69 2.92 5.52
CA ILE A 88 3.51 3.44 4.43
C ILE A 88 2.63 4.28 3.52
N VAL A 89 3.01 5.54 3.31
CA VAL A 89 2.34 6.45 2.38
C VAL A 89 3.11 6.46 1.07
N ILE A 90 2.49 5.97 0.00
CA ILE A 90 3.13 5.88 -1.33
C ILE A 90 2.77 7.06 -2.25
N ASP A 91 2.03 8.05 -1.77
CA ASP A 91 1.70 9.25 -2.52
C ASP A 91 2.79 10.32 -2.36
N GLY A 92 3.46 10.63 -3.43
CA GLY A 92 4.46 11.71 -3.50
C GLY A 92 4.01 12.86 -4.38
N GLY A 93 2.79 12.80 -4.94
CA GLY A 93 2.30 13.79 -5.88
C GLY A 93 3.03 13.71 -7.22
N PHE A 94 2.81 12.67 -8.02
CA PHE A 94 3.45 12.46 -9.33
C PHE A 94 3.20 13.62 -10.33
N CYS A 95 2.08 14.35 -10.17
CA CYS A 95 1.79 15.49 -11.00
C CYS A 95 2.86 16.59 -10.81
N ARG A 96 3.39 17.09 -11.92
CA ARG A 96 4.42 18.15 -11.93
C ARG A 96 4.07 19.35 -11.06
N ALA A 97 2.79 19.73 -11.02
CA ALA A 97 2.30 20.83 -10.20
C ALA A 97 2.45 20.63 -8.69
N TYR A 98 2.57 19.37 -8.24
CA TYR A 98 2.76 19.03 -6.84
C TYR A 98 4.24 18.87 -6.46
N GLN A 99 5.13 18.58 -7.40
CA GLN A 99 6.55 18.31 -7.14
C GLN A 99 7.25 19.46 -6.43
N ASP A 100 6.89 20.70 -6.79
CA ASP A 100 7.42 21.90 -6.12
C ASP A 100 6.98 22.00 -4.66
N LYS A 101 5.81 21.47 -4.31
CA LYS A 101 5.28 21.46 -2.94
C LYS A 101 5.81 20.28 -2.13
N THR A 102 5.82 19.09 -2.72
CA THR A 102 6.23 17.85 -2.04
C THR A 102 7.74 17.67 -1.96
N GLY A 103 8.46 18.16 -2.98
CA GLY A 103 9.92 17.99 -3.08
C GLY A 103 10.35 16.60 -3.56
N THR A 104 9.43 15.86 -4.20
CA THR A 104 9.69 14.55 -4.80
C THR A 104 8.83 14.36 -6.04
N ALA A 105 9.26 13.49 -6.96
CA ALA A 105 8.47 13.07 -8.11
C ALA A 105 7.53 11.90 -7.79
N GLY A 106 7.66 11.29 -6.61
CA GLY A 106 6.82 10.20 -6.18
C GLY A 106 7.57 9.09 -5.46
N TYR A 107 6.83 8.05 -5.11
CA TYR A 107 7.36 6.87 -4.44
C TYR A 107 6.96 5.61 -5.18
N THR A 108 7.87 4.63 -5.17
CA THR A 108 7.58 3.25 -5.60
C THR A 108 7.79 2.31 -4.43
N LEU A 109 6.76 1.55 -4.08
CA LEU A 109 6.88 0.46 -3.13
C LEU A 109 7.32 -0.80 -3.90
N VAL A 110 8.42 -1.38 -3.48
CA VAL A 110 8.93 -2.64 -4.04
C VAL A 110 8.84 -3.71 -2.98
N TYR A 111 8.07 -4.76 -3.26
CA TYR A 111 7.96 -5.95 -2.45
C TYR A 111 8.61 -7.14 -3.15
N ASN A 112 9.37 -7.91 -2.41
CA ASN A 112 9.94 -9.17 -2.87
C ASN A 112 10.01 -10.19 -1.72
N SER A 113 10.51 -11.37 -2.02
CA SER A 113 10.58 -12.47 -1.04
C SER A 113 11.52 -12.25 0.15
N TYR A 114 12.22 -11.13 0.20
CA TYR A 114 13.10 -10.74 1.31
C TYR A 114 12.59 -9.52 2.08
N GLY A 115 11.43 -8.97 1.69
CA GLY A 115 10.80 -7.84 2.39
C GLY A 115 10.41 -6.69 1.48
N MET A 116 10.29 -5.51 2.07
CA MET A 116 9.80 -4.31 1.41
C MET A 116 10.80 -3.17 1.46
N ARG A 117 10.82 -2.41 0.37
CA ARG A 117 11.59 -1.18 0.27
C ARG A 117 10.79 -0.10 -0.44
N ILE A 118 11.01 1.14 -0.07
CA ILE A 118 10.46 2.30 -0.75
C ILE A 118 11.54 3.00 -1.54
N VAL A 119 11.23 3.30 -2.79
CA VAL A 119 12.09 4.07 -3.70
C VAL A 119 11.49 5.45 -3.85
N THR A 120 12.26 6.47 -3.52
CA THR A 120 11.88 7.89 -3.67
C THR A 120 12.50 8.41 -4.96
N HIS A 121 11.67 8.98 -5.84
CA HIS A 121 12.10 9.56 -7.11
C HIS A 121 12.29 11.06 -6.98
N GLU A 122 13.45 11.56 -7.41
CA GLU A 122 13.70 13.00 -7.48
C GLU A 122 12.95 13.61 -8.70
N PRO A 123 12.54 14.89 -8.64
CA PRO A 123 11.93 15.57 -9.77
C PRO A 123 12.83 15.57 -11.00
N PHE A 124 12.25 15.22 -12.15
CA PHE A 124 12.99 15.19 -13.41
C PHE A 124 13.10 16.61 -14.00
N ALA A 125 14.34 17.08 -14.16
CA ALA A 125 14.65 18.43 -14.61
C ALA A 125 14.52 18.66 -16.13
N GLY A 126 14.09 17.63 -16.88
CA GLY A 126 13.94 17.67 -18.32
C GLY A 126 15.08 17.00 -19.09
N ILE A 127 14.76 16.56 -20.32
CA ILE A 127 15.69 15.80 -21.18
C ILE A 127 16.95 16.60 -21.49
N ASP A 128 16.81 17.86 -21.86
CA ASP A 128 17.94 18.72 -22.24
C ASP A 128 18.94 18.88 -21.08
N ASN A 129 18.42 18.98 -19.85
CA ASN A 129 19.26 19.10 -18.67
C ASN A 129 19.93 17.78 -18.33
N ALA A 130 19.23 16.67 -18.46
CA ALA A 130 19.79 15.33 -18.24
C ALA A 130 20.94 15.05 -19.23
N ILE A 131 20.76 15.36 -20.51
CA ILE A 131 21.80 15.20 -21.54
C ILE A 131 23.00 16.11 -21.29
N LYS A 132 22.75 17.41 -21.04
CA LYS A 132 23.83 18.39 -20.81
C LYS A 132 24.65 18.11 -19.57
N SER A 133 24.02 17.67 -18.50
CA SER A 133 24.67 17.40 -17.21
C SER A 133 25.12 15.95 -17.04
N ASN A 134 24.81 15.07 -18.00
CA ASN A 134 25.02 13.62 -17.94
C ASN A 134 24.50 13.02 -16.61
N LYS A 135 23.36 13.52 -16.17
CA LYS A 135 22.70 13.07 -14.93
C LYS A 135 21.51 12.19 -15.24
N ASP A 136 21.50 11.03 -14.65
CA ASP A 136 20.33 10.14 -14.64
C ASP A 136 19.27 10.62 -13.63
N ILE A 137 18.07 10.03 -13.70
CA ILE A 137 17.02 10.24 -12.70
C ILE A 137 17.51 9.64 -11.38
N LEU A 138 17.74 10.50 -10.40
CA LEU A 138 18.17 10.07 -9.09
C LEU A 138 17.01 9.47 -8.31
N SER A 139 17.26 8.32 -7.71
CA SER A 139 16.32 7.64 -6.82
C SER A 139 17.04 7.17 -5.57
N THR A 140 16.42 7.37 -4.42
CA THR A 140 16.95 6.87 -3.15
C THR A 140 16.09 5.72 -2.67
N THR A 141 16.72 4.65 -2.19
CA THR A 141 16.03 3.46 -1.70
C THR A 141 16.18 3.35 -0.19
N LYS A 142 15.07 3.14 0.52
CA LYS A 142 15.05 2.83 1.94
C LYS A 142 14.35 1.51 2.16
N VAL A 143 15.06 0.55 2.77
CA VAL A 143 14.50 -0.72 3.23
C VAL A 143 13.85 -0.48 4.58
N PHE A 144 12.66 -1.00 4.82
CA PHE A 144 11.93 -0.83 6.09
C PHE A 144 11.35 -2.15 6.64
N ASP A 145 11.27 -3.18 5.82
CA ASP A 145 10.93 -4.52 6.25
C ASP A 145 11.89 -5.52 5.61
N THR A 146 12.47 -6.40 6.41
CA THR A 146 13.42 -7.42 5.96
C THR A 146 13.12 -8.76 6.61
N SER A 147 13.17 -9.81 5.79
CA SER A 147 13.15 -11.19 6.26
C SER A 147 14.54 -11.81 6.07
N GLU A 148 15.10 -12.40 7.12
CA GLU A 148 16.38 -13.13 7.05
C GLU A 148 16.28 -14.31 6.08
N ASN A 149 15.14 -14.98 6.08
CA ASN A 149 14.86 -16.09 5.21
C ASN A 149 13.91 -15.68 4.08
N ARG A 150 14.22 -16.18 2.88
CA ARG A 150 13.35 -15.98 1.73
C ARG A 150 11.95 -16.54 1.96
N ILE A 151 10.93 -15.69 1.90
CA ILE A 151 9.53 -16.12 1.94
C ILE A 151 9.19 -16.83 0.63
N ARG A 152 8.81 -18.11 0.73
CA ARG A 152 8.39 -18.91 -0.44
C ARG A 152 6.87 -18.82 -0.61
N VAL A 153 6.38 -19.03 -1.83
CA VAL A 153 4.93 -19.09 -2.11
C VAL A 153 4.23 -20.09 -1.17
N ALA A 154 4.86 -21.23 -0.90
CA ALA A 154 4.31 -22.22 0.03
C ALA A 154 4.07 -21.72 1.47
N GLN A 155 4.62 -20.58 1.85
CA GLN A 155 4.48 -19.96 3.18
C GLN A 155 3.44 -18.84 3.19
N THR A 156 2.85 -18.52 2.05
CA THR A 156 1.78 -17.54 1.92
C THR A 156 0.40 -18.20 2.01
N ASP A 157 -0.65 -17.42 2.24
CA ASP A 157 -2.05 -17.89 2.27
C ASP A 157 -2.44 -18.52 0.93
N ASP A 158 -2.02 -17.94 -0.18
CA ASP A 158 -2.22 -18.50 -1.52
C ASP A 158 -1.50 -19.85 -1.67
N GLY A 159 -0.28 -19.95 -1.15
CA GLY A 159 0.47 -21.20 -1.14
C GLY A 159 -0.21 -22.30 -0.33
N GLN A 160 -0.81 -21.96 0.80
CA GLN A 160 -1.59 -22.91 1.60
C GLN A 160 -2.87 -23.36 0.87
N THR A 161 -3.56 -22.42 0.24
CA THR A 161 -4.75 -22.71 -0.58
C THR A 161 -4.42 -23.67 -1.74
N ILE A 162 -3.30 -23.43 -2.45
CA ILE A 162 -2.82 -24.30 -3.51
C ILE A 162 -2.48 -25.69 -2.97
N ARG A 163 -1.82 -25.80 -1.83
CA ARG A 163 -1.48 -27.07 -1.19
C ARG A 163 -2.70 -27.90 -0.86
N ASN A 164 -3.70 -27.28 -0.20
CA ASN A 164 -4.96 -27.95 0.13
C ASN A 164 -5.66 -28.47 -1.15
N ARG A 165 -5.57 -27.72 -2.24
CA ARG A 165 -6.15 -28.12 -3.53
C ARG A 165 -5.41 -29.29 -4.16
N ILE A 166 -4.09 -29.31 -4.08
CA ILE A 166 -3.25 -30.43 -4.54
C ILE A 166 -3.56 -31.70 -3.75
N GLU A 167 -3.67 -31.60 -2.43
CA GLU A 167 -4.03 -32.73 -1.55
C GLU A 167 -5.41 -33.29 -1.92
N GLY A 168 -6.43 -32.43 -2.08
CA GLY A 168 -7.76 -32.85 -2.49
C GLY A 168 -7.79 -33.57 -3.84
N LEU A 169 -7.06 -33.04 -4.84
CA LEU A 169 -6.95 -33.67 -6.17
C LEU A 169 -6.20 -34.99 -6.11
N SER A 170 -5.18 -35.11 -5.27
CA SER A 170 -4.44 -36.35 -5.07
C SER A 170 -5.32 -37.44 -4.44
N MET A 171 -6.16 -37.06 -3.46
CA MET A 171 -7.13 -37.99 -2.85
C MET A 171 -8.17 -38.47 -3.88
N LEU A 172 -8.68 -37.57 -4.73
CA LEU A 172 -9.61 -37.90 -5.81
C LEU A 172 -8.97 -38.87 -6.83
N LEU A 173 -7.72 -38.63 -7.20
CA LEU A 173 -6.97 -39.50 -8.10
C LEU A 173 -6.81 -40.90 -7.51
N CYS A 174 -6.42 -41.02 -6.24
CA CYS A 174 -6.30 -42.29 -5.55
C CYS A 174 -7.64 -43.03 -5.48
N ALA A 175 -8.73 -42.33 -5.18
CA ALA A 175 -10.07 -42.92 -5.14
C ALA A 175 -10.52 -43.42 -6.52
N SER A 176 -10.25 -42.63 -7.58
CA SER A 176 -10.59 -43.01 -8.96
C SER A 176 -9.83 -44.26 -9.41
N VAL A 177 -8.54 -44.36 -9.14
CA VAL A 177 -7.75 -45.55 -9.45
C VAL A 177 -8.26 -46.78 -8.68
N SER A 178 -8.55 -46.64 -7.41
CA SER A 178 -9.11 -47.73 -6.58
C SER A 178 -10.45 -48.21 -7.10
N TYR A 179 -11.33 -47.29 -7.51
CA TYR A 179 -12.65 -47.61 -8.08
C TYR A 179 -12.56 -48.35 -9.42
N THR A 180 -11.65 -47.94 -10.31
CA THR A 180 -11.42 -48.62 -11.61
C THR A 180 -10.92 -50.05 -11.42
N HIS A 181 -10.10 -50.33 -10.41
CA HIS A 181 -9.67 -51.71 -10.09
C HIS A 181 -10.80 -52.59 -9.56
N LEU A 182 -11.82 -52.03 -8.91
CA LEU A 182 -12.97 -52.77 -8.38
C LEU A 182 -14.01 -53.06 -9.46
N THR A 183 -14.08 -52.29 -10.53
CA THR A 183 -15.11 -52.36 -11.57
C THR A 183 -14.70 -53.12 -12.84
N LEU A 184 -13.44 -53.51 -12.97
CA LEU A 184 -13.02 -54.36 -14.09
C LEU A 184 -13.52 -55.80 -13.87
N PRO A 185 -14.40 -56.34 -14.75
CA PRO A 185 -14.83 -57.72 -14.65
C PRO A 185 -13.62 -58.64 -14.81
N ARG A 186 -13.42 -59.56 -13.87
CA ARG A 186 -12.47 -60.65 -14.07
C ARG A 186 -12.90 -61.46 -15.29
N SER A 187 -12.11 -61.37 -16.36
CA SER A 187 -12.30 -62.27 -17.50
C SER A 187 -12.06 -63.70 -17.01
N HIS A 188 -13.13 -64.44 -16.81
CA HIS A 188 -13.00 -65.89 -16.68
C HIS A 188 -12.50 -66.45 -18.02
N LYS A 189 -11.28 -67.04 -18.00
CA LYS A 189 -10.80 -67.98 -18.99
C LYS A 189 -11.30 -69.36 -18.59
#